data_47a900f9099b80deeb887b60d2cd6302
#
_entry.id   47a900f9099b80deeb887b60d2cd6302
#
_cell.length_a   1.000
_cell.length_b   1.000
_cell.length_c   1.000
_cell.angle_alpha   90.00
_cell.angle_beta   90.00
_cell.angle_gamma   90.00
#
_symmetry.space_group_name_H-M   'P 1'
#
loop_
_entity.id
_entity.type
_entity.pdbx_description
1 polymer ?
#
loop_
_entity_poly.entity_id
_entity_poly.type
_entity_poly.pdbx_seq_one_letter_code
_entity_poly.pdbx_strand_id
1 'polypeptide(L)'
;GTVTGVKAGKATITAKITVGKDSAETTKDVEVKKFILNSVTQSKLRELTVDVAGDTKALKATDFTVVNPKTNVKYPVSKIAVDSKNTTKVTLTMFADLSDAADYDVTLDGITKSFKATDGKVASISVDPLTIPYATEKEIKLVSKDANGVIVKELPYGKADSSYTFTINTNGNGYTSGSNLYLNKAGDTAVAEISYKSGKYDKDGKPVDNIAAQKVTITAVDQSAVSEFAVKIDKSGKSFDKAKDSNKIAVEDTDYVTAYFKIKDAEGKEVSDSVYNKES
;
A
#
# COMPACT_ATOMS: atom_id res chain seq x y z
N GLY A 1 7.94 14.52 -36.38
CA GLY A 1 9.04 14.31 -35.41
C GLY A 1 8.50 14.13 -34.00
N THR A 2 9.24 13.46 -33.16
CA THR A 2 8.92 13.27 -31.74
C THR A 2 9.69 14.28 -30.93
N VAL A 3 9.03 14.92 -29.94
CA VAL A 3 9.66 15.82 -28.98
C VAL A 3 9.81 15.10 -27.66
N THR A 4 11.03 15.05 -27.12
CA THR A 4 11.33 14.41 -25.86
C THR A 4 11.77 15.45 -24.84
N GLY A 5 11.11 15.49 -23.67
CA GLY A 5 11.52 16.32 -22.55
C GLY A 5 12.77 15.74 -21.86
N VAL A 6 13.84 16.55 -21.75
CA VAL A 6 15.11 16.12 -21.13
C VAL A 6 15.22 16.65 -19.70
N LYS A 7 14.64 17.81 -19.41
CA LYS A 7 14.68 18.48 -18.10
C LYS A 7 13.39 19.28 -17.90
N ALA A 8 12.91 19.34 -16.66
CA ALA A 8 11.76 20.17 -16.31
C ALA A 8 12.01 21.64 -16.65
N GLY A 9 11.01 22.29 -17.22
CA GLY A 9 11.07 23.69 -17.66
C GLY A 9 10.13 23.98 -18.80
N LYS A 10 10.13 25.23 -19.26
CA LYS A 10 9.35 25.71 -20.40
C LYS A 10 10.25 25.82 -21.63
N ALA A 11 9.73 25.43 -22.79
CA ALA A 11 10.39 25.56 -24.08
C ALA A 11 9.36 25.90 -25.15
N THR A 12 9.75 26.72 -26.12
CA THR A 12 8.96 26.99 -27.30
C THR A 12 9.51 26.12 -28.44
N ILE A 13 8.66 25.28 -29.03
CA ILE A 13 8.99 24.50 -30.20
C ILE A 13 8.55 25.26 -31.43
N THR A 14 9.48 25.50 -32.33
CA THR A 14 9.21 26.13 -33.61
C THR A 14 9.24 25.08 -34.72
N ALA A 15 8.18 24.99 -35.50
CA ALA A 15 8.11 24.20 -36.72
C ALA A 15 8.16 25.16 -37.91
N LYS A 16 9.13 24.95 -38.82
CA LYS A 16 9.29 25.74 -40.03
C LYS A 16 9.19 24.82 -41.24
N ILE A 17 8.40 25.22 -42.21
CA ILE A 17 8.33 24.59 -43.53
C ILE A 17 8.83 25.58 -44.57
N THR A 18 9.64 25.09 -45.51
CA THR A 18 10.15 25.87 -46.60
C THR A 18 9.89 25.16 -47.95
N VAL A 19 9.25 25.83 -48.89
CA VAL A 19 8.97 25.32 -50.22
C VAL A 19 9.48 26.33 -51.25
N GLY A 20 10.55 26.01 -51.90
CA GLY A 20 11.24 26.97 -52.80
C GLY A 20 11.79 28.18 -52.04
N LYS A 21 11.32 29.38 -52.36
CA LYS A 21 11.69 30.62 -51.67
C LYS A 21 10.73 31.01 -50.54
N ASP A 22 9.60 30.34 -50.39
CA ASP A 22 8.56 30.63 -49.40
C ASP A 22 8.76 29.81 -48.16
N SER A 23 8.54 30.39 -46.99
CA SER A 23 8.58 29.70 -45.73
C SER A 23 7.42 30.14 -44.84
N ALA A 24 6.88 29.16 -44.10
CA ALA A 24 5.91 29.38 -43.03
C ALA A 24 6.46 28.81 -41.72
N GLU A 25 6.15 29.46 -40.62
CA GLU A 25 6.63 29.11 -39.29
C GLU A 25 5.45 29.10 -38.30
N THR A 26 5.42 28.16 -37.41
CA THR A 26 4.48 28.13 -36.28
C THR A 26 5.21 27.73 -35.01
N THR A 27 4.73 28.22 -33.88
CA THR A 27 5.31 27.95 -32.57
C THR A 27 4.31 27.29 -31.65
N LYS A 28 4.81 26.45 -30.73
CA LYS A 28 4.04 25.83 -29.67
C LYS A 28 4.85 25.84 -28.37
N ASP A 29 4.28 26.44 -27.33
CA ASP A 29 4.87 26.38 -26.01
C ASP A 29 4.59 25.00 -25.39
N VAL A 30 5.63 24.42 -24.80
CA VAL A 30 5.62 23.13 -24.12
C VAL A 30 6.23 23.29 -22.73
N GLU A 31 5.56 22.74 -21.73
CA GLU A 31 6.09 22.69 -20.37
C GLU A 31 6.40 21.23 -20.01
N VAL A 32 7.65 20.99 -19.65
CA VAL A 32 8.11 19.69 -19.12
C VAL A 32 8.04 19.76 -17.61
N LYS A 33 7.19 18.93 -17.01
CA LYS A 33 7.03 18.81 -15.57
C LYS A 33 7.99 17.77 -15.00
N LYS A 34 8.48 17.98 -13.78
CA LYS A 34 9.29 17.01 -13.06
C LYS A 34 8.44 15.80 -12.64
N PHE A 35 7.21 16.07 -12.25
CA PHE A 35 6.23 15.07 -11.86
C PHE A 35 4.89 15.34 -12.54
N ILE A 36 4.15 14.27 -12.83
CA ILE A 36 2.78 14.35 -13.34
C ILE A 36 1.87 13.61 -12.38
N LEU A 37 0.94 14.30 -11.74
CA LEU A 37 -0.10 13.71 -10.92
C LEU A 37 -1.23 13.22 -11.82
N ASN A 38 -1.36 11.89 -11.98
CA ASN A 38 -2.36 11.28 -12.85
C ASN A 38 -3.72 11.14 -12.16
N SER A 39 -3.71 10.65 -10.90
CA SER A 39 -4.94 10.41 -10.13
C SER A 39 -4.70 10.52 -8.64
N VAL A 40 -5.78 10.68 -7.88
CA VAL A 40 -5.83 10.60 -6.43
C VAL A 40 -7.08 9.84 -6.01
N THR A 41 -6.94 8.95 -5.02
CA THR A 41 -8.04 8.21 -4.38
C THR A 41 -7.78 8.13 -2.88
N GLN A 42 -8.83 8.16 -2.08
CA GLN A 42 -8.71 7.92 -0.64
C GLN A 42 -8.72 6.41 -0.38
N SER A 43 -7.70 5.90 0.31
CA SER A 43 -7.59 4.48 0.67
C SER A 43 -7.99 4.21 2.12
N LYS A 44 -7.66 5.14 3.03
CA LYS A 44 -8.06 5.12 4.45
C LYS A 44 -8.41 6.53 4.90
N LEU A 45 -8.96 6.67 6.11
CA LEU A 45 -9.28 7.99 6.64
C LEU A 45 -8.11 8.98 6.57
N ARG A 46 -6.88 8.50 6.76
CA ARG A 46 -5.64 9.30 6.74
C ARG A 46 -4.72 8.99 5.56
N GLU A 47 -5.12 8.16 4.63
CA GLU A 47 -4.24 7.77 3.53
C GLU A 47 -4.90 8.04 2.19
N LEU A 48 -4.13 8.70 1.32
CA LEU A 48 -4.45 8.88 -0.09
C LEU A 48 -3.48 8.06 -0.92
N THR A 49 -3.97 7.40 -1.93
CA THR A 49 -3.14 6.78 -2.96
C THR A 49 -3.13 7.68 -4.18
N VAL A 50 -1.97 8.12 -4.61
CA VAL A 50 -1.77 8.92 -5.82
C VAL A 50 -0.99 8.12 -6.85
N ASP A 51 -1.32 8.34 -8.13
CA ASP A 51 -0.55 7.82 -9.27
C ASP A 51 0.30 8.96 -9.83
N VAL A 52 1.61 8.79 -9.84
CA VAL A 52 2.57 9.83 -10.21
C VAL A 52 3.54 9.29 -11.26
N ALA A 53 3.65 9.98 -12.39
CA ALA A 53 4.73 9.76 -13.34
C ALA A 53 5.92 10.68 -13.02
N GLY A 54 7.14 10.18 -13.24
CA GLY A 54 8.40 10.83 -12.92
C GLY A 54 9.26 10.00 -11.97
N ASP A 55 10.36 10.56 -11.48
CA ASP A 55 11.23 9.89 -10.50
C ASP A 55 10.64 9.99 -9.08
N THR A 56 9.76 9.06 -8.74
CA THR A 56 9.05 9.04 -7.45
C THR A 56 9.98 8.86 -6.25
N LYS A 57 11.21 8.37 -6.44
CA LYS A 57 12.22 8.28 -5.36
C LYS A 57 12.69 9.65 -4.88
N ALA A 58 12.55 10.67 -5.72
CA ALA A 58 12.92 12.04 -5.39
C ALA A 58 11.79 12.83 -4.71
N LEU A 59 10.58 12.24 -4.56
CA LEU A 59 9.43 12.88 -3.93
C LEU A 59 9.62 13.06 -2.42
N LYS A 60 9.04 14.15 -1.92
CA LYS A 60 8.94 14.46 -0.48
C LYS A 60 7.50 14.78 -0.13
N ALA A 61 7.13 14.62 1.14
CA ALA A 61 5.80 15.00 1.63
C ALA A 61 5.47 16.46 1.36
N THR A 62 6.47 17.34 1.41
CA THR A 62 6.36 18.79 1.16
C THR A 62 6.08 19.16 -0.30
N ASP A 63 6.26 18.23 -1.24
CA ASP A 63 5.97 18.49 -2.66
C ASP A 63 4.45 18.46 -2.93
N PHE A 64 3.67 17.88 -2.01
CA PHE A 64 2.23 17.77 -2.10
C PHE A 64 1.53 18.86 -1.29
N THR A 65 0.53 19.47 -1.89
CA THR A 65 -0.42 20.36 -1.20
C THR A 65 -1.80 19.73 -1.25
N VAL A 66 -2.44 19.57 -0.09
CA VAL A 66 -3.83 19.07 0.04
C VAL A 66 -4.66 20.18 0.66
N VAL A 67 -5.73 20.59 -0.02
CA VAL A 67 -6.57 21.76 0.37
C VAL A 67 -8.03 21.39 0.23
N ASN A 68 -8.86 21.83 1.18
CA ASN A 68 -10.30 21.90 0.96
C ASN A 68 -10.60 23.18 0.16
N PRO A 69 -11.07 23.12 -1.08
CA PRO A 69 -11.23 24.29 -1.95
C PRO A 69 -12.31 25.26 -1.49
N LYS A 70 -13.28 24.79 -0.65
CA LYS A 70 -14.35 25.65 -0.12
C LYS A 70 -13.88 26.52 1.04
N THR A 71 -13.00 25.97 1.89
CA THR A 71 -12.54 26.64 3.12
C THR A 71 -11.13 27.21 3.00
N ASN A 72 -10.38 26.83 1.96
CA ASN A 72 -8.95 27.10 1.76
C ASN A 72 -8.06 26.55 2.90
N VAL A 73 -8.58 25.62 3.73
CA VAL A 73 -7.81 24.97 4.78
C VAL A 73 -6.87 23.95 4.17
N LYS A 74 -5.59 24.04 4.56
CA LYS A 74 -4.55 23.09 4.15
C LYS A 74 -4.48 21.93 5.12
N TYR A 75 -4.35 20.73 4.56
CA TYR A 75 -4.18 19.47 5.29
C TYR A 75 -2.78 18.92 5.02
N PRO A 76 -1.83 19.05 5.95
CA PRO A 76 -0.45 18.65 5.73
C PRO A 76 -0.31 17.15 5.51
N VAL A 77 0.60 16.77 4.60
CA VAL A 77 1.05 15.38 4.43
C VAL A 77 2.17 15.12 5.44
N SER A 78 2.00 14.10 6.29
CA SER A 78 2.98 13.73 7.31
C SER A 78 4.09 12.84 6.78
N LYS A 79 3.73 11.93 5.86
CA LYS A 79 4.63 10.91 5.30
C LYS A 79 4.20 10.54 3.90
N ILE A 80 5.18 10.12 3.09
CA ILE A 80 4.92 9.44 1.81
C ILE A 80 5.59 8.07 1.81
N ALA A 81 5.02 7.13 1.06
CA ALA A 81 5.60 5.82 0.80
C ALA A 81 5.37 5.46 -0.67
N VAL A 82 6.45 5.16 -1.38
CA VAL A 82 6.39 4.66 -2.76
C VAL A 82 6.19 3.15 -2.72
N ASP A 83 5.25 2.63 -3.51
CA ASP A 83 5.03 1.19 -3.62
C ASP A 83 6.25 0.53 -4.30
N SER A 84 6.80 -0.50 -3.66
CA SER A 84 7.99 -1.19 -4.16
C SER A 84 7.75 -2.02 -5.42
N LYS A 85 6.52 -2.47 -5.65
CA LYS A 85 6.10 -3.27 -6.83
C LYS A 85 5.60 -2.37 -7.97
N ASN A 86 5.03 -1.22 -7.64
CA ASN A 86 4.54 -0.24 -8.62
C ASN A 86 4.99 1.17 -8.23
N THR A 87 6.14 1.57 -8.70
CA THR A 87 6.78 2.83 -8.33
C THR A 87 6.02 4.10 -8.74
N THR A 88 4.96 3.98 -9.57
CA THR A 88 4.06 5.12 -9.85
C THR A 88 3.04 5.35 -8.75
N LYS A 89 2.79 4.34 -7.91
CA LYS A 89 1.85 4.44 -6.79
C LYS A 89 2.54 4.97 -5.55
N VAL A 90 2.03 6.07 -5.02
CA VAL A 90 2.56 6.72 -3.81
C VAL A 90 1.43 6.88 -2.81
N THR A 91 1.65 6.41 -1.59
CA THR A 91 0.73 6.63 -0.47
C THR A 91 1.12 7.91 0.26
N LEU A 92 0.19 8.83 0.40
CA LEU A 92 0.31 10.03 1.23
C LEU A 92 -0.41 9.76 2.56
N THR A 93 0.30 9.88 3.67
CA THR A 93 -0.30 9.81 5.02
C THR A 93 -0.56 11.23 5.52
N MET A 94 -1.79 11.51 5.92
CA MET A 94 -2.22 12.81 6.44
C MET A 94 -2.03 12.90 7.95
N PHE A 95 -1.91 14.12 8.49
CA PHE A 95 -1.91 14.32 9.96
C PHE A 95 -3.28 14.13 10.60
N ALA A 96 -4.36 14.37 9.84
CA ALA A 96 -5.73 14.28 10.33
C ALA A 96 -6.57 13.35 9.44
N ASP A 97 -7.67 12.85 10.00
CA ASP A 97 -8.67 12.10 9.23
C ASP A 97 -9.38 13.03 8.23
N LEU A 98 -9.63 12.52 7.04
CA LEU A 98 -10.47 13.13 6.02
C LEU A 98 -11.77 12.32 5.97
N SER A 99 -12.78 12.73 6.76
CA SER A 99 -14.03 11.96 6.96
C SER A 99 -15.27 12.85 7.05
N ASP A 100 -15.24 13.98 6.36
CA ASP A 100 -16.28 15.01 6.40
C ASP A 100 -17.14 15.08 5.13
N ALA A 101 -16.97 14.12 4.23
CA ALA A 101 -17.61 14.07 2.90
C ALA A 101 -17.35 15.31 2.03
N ALA A 102 -16.30 16.08 2.33
CA ALA A 102 -15.93 17.27 1.56
C ALA A 102 -15.08 16.92 0.34
N ASP A 103 -15.00 17.87 -0.59
CA ASP A 103 -14.08 17.80 -1.71
C ASP A 103 -12.70 18.32 -1.30
N TYR A 104 -11.67 17.69 -1.81
CA TYR A 104 -10.26 18.04 -1.58
C TYR A 104 -9.49 18.06 -2.89
N ASP A 105 -8.58 19.02 -3.00
CA ASP A 105 -7.64 19.16 -4.09
C ASP A 105 -6.25 18.73 -3.64
N VAL A 106 -5.63 17.84 -4.38
CA VAL A 106 -4.22 17.46 -4.23
C VAL A 106 -3.44 18.07 -5.39
N THR A 107 -2.41 18.82 -5.08
CA THR A 107 -1.54 19.46 -6.06
C THR A 107 -0.12 18.95 -5.93
N LEU A 108 0.48 18.58 -7.05
CA LEU A 108 1.89 18.22 -7.21
C LEU A 108 2.44 18.89 -8.48
N ASP A 109 3.55 19.63 -8.37
CA ASP A 109 4.22 20.30 -9.50
C ASP A 109 3.26 21.14 -10.36
N GLY A 110 2.30 21.81 -9.69
CA GLY A 110 1.27 22.64 -10.32
C GLY A 110 0.15 21.87 -11.03
N ILE A 111 0.11 20.54 -10.91
CA ILE A 111 -0.99 19.70 -11.41
C ILE A 111 -1.90 19.36 -10.25
N THR A 112 -3.20 19.67 -10.38
CA THR A 112 -4.21 19.43 -9.36
C THR A 112 -5.15 18.32 -9.79
N LYS A 113 -5.46 17.43 -8.84
CA LYS A 113 -6.52 16.40 -8.93
C LYS A 113 -7.41 16.49 -7.71
N SER A 114 -8.70 16.40 -7.91
CA SER A 114 -9.70 16.45 -6.84
C SER A 114 -10.22 15.06 -6.50
N PHE A 115 -10.60 14.87 -5.25
CA PHE A 115 -11.34 13.71 -4.78
C PHE A 115 -12.36 14.15 -3.72
N LYS A 116 -13.38 13.33 -3.52
CA LYS A 116 -14.33 13.50 -2.44
C LYS A 116 -13.95 12.58 -1.29
N ALA A 117 -13.78 13.14 -0.10
CA ALA A 117 -13.50 12.36 1.10
C ALA A 117 -14.70 11.50 1.51
N THR A 118 -14.44 10.39 2.19
CA THR A 118 -15.46 9.56 2.82
C THR A 118 -16.26 10.35 3.85
N ASP A 119 -17.47 9.91 4.18
CA ASP A 119 -18.22 10.37 5.35
C ASP A 119 -17.89 9.58 6.63
N GLY A 120 -16.97 8.60 6.51
CA GLY A 120 -16.54 7.75 7.62
C GLY A 120 -17.57 6.74 8.09
N LYS A 121 -18.72 6.58 7.40
CA LYS A 121 -19.73 5.59 7.76
C LYS A 121 -19.30 4.20 7.37
N VAL A 122 -19.36 3.27 8.32
CA VAL A 122 -19.09 1.85 8.04
C VAL A 122 -20.25 1.25 7.27
N ALA A 123 -19.98 0.71 6.09
CA ALA A 123 -20.92 0.00 5.25
C ALA A 123 -20.67 -1.51 5.20
N SER A 124 -19.44 -1.93 5.46
CA SER A 124 -19.06 -3.35 5.49
C SER A 124 -17.96 -3.62 6.50
N ILE A 125 -17.91 -4.87 6.98
CA ILE A 125 -16.82 -5.38 7.80
C ILE A 125 -16.33 -6.71 7.20
N SER A 126 -15.05 -6.99 7.35
CA SER A 126 -14.42 -8.23 6.89
C SER A 126 -13.25 -8.59 7.80
N VAL A 127 -12.71 -9.76 7.60
CA VAL A 127 -11.46 -10.21 8.25
C VAL A 127 -10.35 -10.24 7.19
N ASP A 128 -9.17 -9.84 7.57
CA ASP A 128 -7.99 -9.84 6.70
C ASP A 128 -6.76 -10.36 7.48
N PRO A 129 -6.03 -11.33 6.92
CA PRO A 129 -6.31 -12.11 5.72
C PRO A 129 -7.34 -13.24 5.94
N LEU A 130 -7.98 -13.71 4.85
CA LEU A 130 -8.88 -14.89 4.89
C LEU A 130 -8.13 -16.23 4.72
N THR A 131 -6.90 -16.17 4.23
CA THR A 131 -6.01 -17.33 4.13
C THR A 131 -4.69 -17.02 4.80
N ILE A 132 -4.16 -17.99 5.54
CA ILE A 132 -2.87 -17.86 6.21
C ILE A 132 -2.00 -19.09 5.90
N PRO A 133 -0.68 -18.96 5.86
CA PRO A 133 0.20 -20.11 5.81
C PRO A 133 0.00 -20.98 7.07
N TYR A 134 -0.10 -22.31 6.91
CA TYR A 134 -0.12 -23.20 8.08
C TYR A 134 1.23 -23.16 8.82
N ALA A 135 1.23 -23.60 10.07
CA ALA A 135 2.41 -23.65 10.95
C ALA A 135 3.18 -22.32 11.06
N THR A 136 2.47 -21.20 10.86
CA THR A 136 3.05 -19.85 10.93
C THR A 136 2.06 -18.91 11.63
N GLU A 137 2.54 -18.14 12.60
CA GLU A 137 1.73 -17.08 13.21
C GLU A 137 1.50 -15.94 12.21
N LYS A 138 0.25 -15.57 12.03
CA LYS A 138 -0.14 -14.48 11.13
C LYS A 138 -1.06 -13.50 11.82
N GLU A 139 -0.74 -12.20 11.74
CA GLU A 139 -1.63 -11.16 12.24
C GLU A 139 -2.96 -11.19 11.50
N ILE A 140 -4.04 -11.18 12.28
CA ILE A 140 -5.43 -11.12 11.80
C ILE A 140 -6.05 -9.82 12.29
N LYS A 141 -6.75 -9.14 11.40
CA LYS A 141 -7.46 -7.90 11.71
C LYS A 141 -8.86 -7.89 11.14
N LEU A 142 -9.77 -7.24 11.84
CA LEU A 142 -11.04 -6.80 11.30
C LEU A 142 -10.79 -5.52 10.51
N VAL A 143 -11.37 -5.45 9.32
CA VAL A 143 -11.32 -4.28 8.45
C VAL A 143 -12.74 -3.80 8.21
N SER A 144 -13.02 -2.55 8.53
CA SER A 144 -14.29 -1.91 8.16
C SER A 144 -14.07 -0.91 7.04
N LYS A 145 -15.03 -0.86 6.10
CA LYS A 145 -15.00 0.02 4.94
C LYS A 145 -16.31 0.78 4.79
N ASP A 146 -16.23 1.95 4.19
CA ASP A 146 -17.40 2.68 3.74
C ASP A 146 -18.01 2.10 2.46
N ALA A 147 -19.06 2.72 1.92
CA ALA A 147 -19.72 2.30 0.69
C ALA A 147 -18.83 2.43 -0.56
N ASN A 148 -17.77 3.23 -0.51
CA ASN A 148 -16.82 3.46 -1.60
C ASN A 148 -15.56 2.59 -1.48
N GLY A 149 -15.48 1.75 -0.44
CA GLY A 149 -14.34 0.87 -0.19
C GLY A 149 -13.20 1.52 0.60
N VAL A 150 -13.34 2.76 1.06
CA VAL A 150 -12.36 3.43 1.91
C VAL A 150 -12.31 2.73 3.27
N ILE A 151 -11.12 2.38 3.72
CA ILE A 151 -10.94 1.73 5.03
C ILE A 151 -11.18 2.77 6.14
N VAL A 152 -12.24 2.52 6.92
CA VAL A 152 -12.60 3.35 8.08
C VAL A 152 -11.81 2.93 9.31
N LYS A 153 -11.64 1.62 9.51
CA LYS A 153 -10.90 1.07 10.66
C LYS A 153 -10.21 -0.24 10.29
N GLU A 154 -9.01 -0.40 10.81
CA GLU A 154 -8.33 -1.69 10.93
C GLU A 154 -8.17 -1.98 12.41
N LEU A 155 -8.73 -3.09 12.88
CA LEU A 155 -8.69 -3.49 14.29
C LEU A 155 -7.97 -4.84 14.39
N PRO A 156 -6.71 -4.89 14.85
CA PRO A 156 -6.00 -6.14 15.11
C PRO A 156 -6.77 -7.01 16.12
N TYR A 157 -6.76 -8.32 15.93
CA TYR A 157 -7.36 -9.25 16.88
C TYR A 157 -6.80 -9.05 18.31
N GLY A 158 -7.63 -9.22 19.31
CA GLY A 158 -7.25 -8.99 20.71
C GLY A 158 -7.17 -7.52 21.13
N LYS A 159 -7.40 -6.57 20.22
CA LYS A 159 -7.57 -5.14 20.57
C LYS A 159 -9.03 -4.83 20.83
N ALA A 160 -9.29 -4.13 21.93
CA ALA A 160 -10.66 -3.74 22.28
C ALA A 160 -11.10 -2.50 21.52
N ASP A 161 -12.31 -2.54 20.98
CA ASP A 161 -13.05 -1.38 20.48
C ASP A 161 -14.55 -1.67 20.69
N SER A 162 -15.23 -0.84 21.47
CA SER A 162 -16.62 -1.08 21.88
C SER A 162 -17.63 -1.10 20.73
N SER A 163 -17.26 -0.54 19.58
CA SER A 163 -18.08 -0.56 18.37
C SER A 163 -18.01 -1.88 17.62
N TYR A 164 -17.02 -2.74 17.91
CA TYR A 164 -16.80 -3.96 17.17
C TYR A 164 -16.81 -5.19 18.10
N THR A 165 -17.41 -6.26 17.61
CA THR A 165 -17.16 -7.60 18.16
C THR A 165 -16.21 -8.31 17.19
N PHE A 166 -15.14 -8.89 17.73
CA PHE A 166 -14.17 -9.65 16.97
C PHE A 166 -13.62 -10.80 17.82
N THR A 167 -14.13 -11.98 17.59
CA THR A 167 -13.67 -13.21 18.26
C THR A 167 -13.25 -14.24 17.23
N ILE A 168 -12.30 -15.11 17.58
CA ILE A 168 -11.81 -16.21 16.73
C ILE A 168 -11.89 -17.52 17.51
N ASN A 169 -12.51 -18.53 16.90
CA ASN A 169 -12.52 -19.91 17.39
C ASN A 169 -11.75 -20.79 16.41
N THR A 170 -10.69 -21.43 16.88
CA THR A 170 -9.83 -22.33 16.08
C THR A 170 -10.37 -23.75 15.98
N ASN A 171 -11.44 -24.09 16.71
CA ASN A 171 -12.02 -25.45 16.77
C ASN A 171 -11.00 -26.56 17.09
N GLY A 172 -9.94 -26.22 17.83
CA GLY A 172 -8.85 -27.15 18.15
C GLY A 172 -7.78 -27.32 17.07
N ASN A 173 -7.91 -26.60 15.95
CA ASN A 173 -6.97 -26.69 14.83
C ASN A 173 -5.76 -25.75 14.98
N GLY A 174 -5.64 -25.05 16.10
CA GLY A 174 -4.58 -24.08 16.34
C GLY A 174 -4.84 -23.23 17.57
N TYR A 175 -4.22 -22.05 17.62
CA TYR A 175 -4.35 -21.11 18.74
C TYR A 175 -4.27 -19.66 18.25
N THR A 176 -4.64 -18.73 19.12
CA THR A 176 -4.42 -17.29 18.95
C THR A 176 -3.41 -16.78 19.99
N SER A 177 -2.53 -15.86 19.60
CA SER A 177 -1.52 -15.24 20.47
C SER A 177 -1.41 -13.75 20.12
N GLY A 178 -1.82 -12.87 21.05
CA GLY A 178 -1.93 -11.44 20.77
C GLY A 178 -2.88 -11.18 19.60
N SER A 179 -2.37 -10.58 18.52
CA SER A 179 -3.14 -10.36 17.29
C SER A 179 -2.96 -11.45 16.24
N ASN A 180 -2.18 -12.50 16.55
CA ASN A 180 -1.85 -13.55 15.61
C ASN A 180 -2.76 -14.78 15.75
N LEU A 181 -3.00 -15.43 14.61
CA LEU A 181 -3.61 -16.74 14.49
C LEU A 181 -2.56 -17.73 13.97
N TYR A 182 -2.52 -18.91 14.57
CA TYR A 182 -1.73 -20.06 14.13
C TYR A 182 -2.67 -21.23 13.86
N LEU A 183 -2.51 -21.90 12.71
CA LEU A 183 -3.21 -23.13 12.34
C LEU A 183 -2.20 -24.24 12.04
N ASN A 184 -2.51 -25.48 12.46
CA ASN A 184 -1.52 -26.56 12.53
C ASN A 184 -1.10 -27.10 11.14
N LYS A 185 -2.03 -27.22 10.19
CA LYS A 185 -1.80 -27.84 8.88
C LYS A 185 -2.65 -27.22 7.79
N ALA A 186 -2.27 -27.41 6.55
CA ALA A 186 -3.06 -26.98 5.39
C ALA A 186 -4.47 -27.60 5.42
N GLY A 187 -5.47 -26.76 5.13
CA GLY A 187 -6.88 -27.11 5.18
C GLY A 187 -7.53 -26.92 6.57
N ASP A 188 -6.76 -26.69 7.63
CA ASP A 188 -7.32 -26.30 8.93
C ASP A 188 -8.04 -24.95 8.83
N THR A 189 -9.09 -24.80 9.64
CA THR A 189 -9.89 -23.58 9.62
C THR A 189 -10.08 -23.01 11.02
N ALA A 190 -10.20 -21.70 11.09
CA ALA A 190 -10.73 -20.98 12.24
C ALA A 190 -11.97 -20.17 11.80
N VAL A 191 -12.88 -19.94 12.73
CA VAL A 191 -14.08 -19.15 12.50
C VAL A 191 -13.99 -17.85 13.28
N ALA A 192 -13.97 -16.73 12.59
CA ALA A 192 -14.10 -15.41 13.17
C ALA A 192 -15.57 -15.02 13.24
N GLU A 193 -16.04 -14.53 14.39
CA GLU A 193 -17.34 -13.88 14.52
C GLU A 193 -17.12 -12.37 14.66
N ILE A 194 -17.72 -11.60 13.76
CA ILE A 194 -17.55 -10.16 13.66
C ILE A 194 -18.90 -9.46 13.61
N SER A 195 -19.01 -8.29 14.25
CA SER A 195 -20.18 -7.40 14.15
C SER A 195 -19.75 -5.95 14.36
N TYR A 196 -20.63 -5.02 13.97
CA TYR A 196 -20.40 -3.59 14.18
C TYR A 196 -21.64 -2.92 14.76
N LYS A 197 -21.43 -2.06 15.78
CA LYS A 197 -22.43 -1.19 16.40
C LYS A 197 -22.06 0.25 16.17
N SER A 198 -22.87 0.98 15.43
CA SER A 198 -22.62 2.40 15.11
C SER A 198 -22.73 3.33 16.34
N GLY A 199 -23.45 2.91 17.36
CA GLY A 199 -23.84 3.76 18.47
C GLY A 199 -24.88 4.81 18.13
N LYS A 200 -25.45 4.76 16.93
CA LYS A 200 -26.49 5.70 16.47
C LYS A 200 -27.89 5.13 16.65
N TYR A 201 -28.84 6.00 16.88
CA TYR A 201 -30.24 5.69 17.06
C TYR A 201 -31.09 6.59 16.17
N ASP A 202 -32.21 6.06 15.68
CA ASP A 202 -33.23 6.85 14.99
C ASP A 202 -34.08 7.66 15.98
N LYS A 203 -35.07 8.39 15.46
CA LYS A 203 -36.01 9.19 16.26
C LYS A 203 -36.86 8.36 17.23
N ASP A 204 -37.00 7.06 16.98
CA ASP A 204 -37.79 6.12 17.79
C ASP A 204 -36.90 5.32 18.77
N GLY A 205 -35.59 5.67 18.86
CA GLY A 205 -34.63 5.03 19.75
C GLY A 205 -34.13 3.67 19.27
N LYS A 206 -34.34 3.30 18.00
CA LYS A 206 -33.84 2.06 17.43
C LYS A 206 -32.41 2.24 16.90
N PRO A 207 -31.50 1.27 17.14
CA PRO A 207 -30.17 1.32 16.59
C PRO A 207 -30.19 1.33 15.06
N VAL A 208 -29.38 2.23 14.45
CA VAL A 208 -29.23 2.35 12.99
C VAL A 208 -27.77 2.17 12.59
N ASP A 209 -27.54 1.86 11.30
CA ASP A 209 -26.21 1.69 10.72
C ASP A 209 -25.36 0.58 11.41
N ASN A 210 -26.01 -0.38 12.08
CA ASN A 210 -25.33 -1.55 12.65
C ASN A 210 -25.14 -2.63 11.58
N ILE A 211 -24.07 -3.42 11.72
CA ILE A 211 -23.87 -4.64 10.95
C ILE A 211 -24.02 -5.83 11.88
N ALA A 212 -24.99 -6.68 11.57
CA ALA A 212 -25.29 -7.88 12.35
C ALA A 212 -24.10 -8.83 12.42
N ALA A 213 -24.09 -9.69 13.44
CA ALA A 213 -23.04 -10.70 13.60
C ALA A 213 -23.00 -11.63 12.39
N GLN A 214 -21.79 -11.83 11.87
CA GLN A 214 -21.51 -12.74 10.77
C GLN A 214 -20.29 -13.60 11.08
N LYS A 215 -20.27 -14.80 10.53
CA LYS A 215 -19.17 -15.74 10.68
C LYS A 215 -18.33 -15.76 9.42
N VAL A 216 -17.03 -15.65 9.58
CA VAL A 216 -16.05 -15.62 8.49
C VAL A 216 -15.04 -16.73 8.74
N THR A 217 -14.82 -17.58 7.74
CA THR A 217 -13.84 -18.67 7.82
C THR A 217 -12.48 -18.18 7.37
N ILE A 218 -11.47 -18.45 8.18
CA ILE A 218 -10.05 -18.27 7.86
C ILE A 218 -9.47 -19.65 7.62
N THR A 219 -8.79 -19.87 6.50
CA THR A 219 -8.28 -21.18 6.09
C THR A 219 -6.77 -21.17 6.05
N ALA A 220 -6.15 -22.21 6.60
CA ALA A 220 -4.74 -22.48 6.44
C ALA A 220 -4.45 -23.06 5.05
N VAL A 221 -3.46 -22.50 4.37
CA VAL A 221 -3.02 -22.95 3.04
C VAL A 221 -1.55 -23.32 3.08
N ASP A 222 -1.10 -24.09 2.09
CA ASP A 222 0.32 -24.26 1.88
C ASP A 222 0.97 -22.89 1.69
N GLN A 223 2.20 -22.77 2.18
CA GLN A 223 2.95 -21.54 1.97
C GLN A 223 3.13 -21.32 0.47
N SER A 224 2.99 -20.09 0.03
CA SER A 224 3.17 -19.73 -1.37
C SER A 224 4.50 -20.25 -1.89
N ALA A 225 4.49 -20.82 -3.09
CA ALA A 225 5.71 -21.27 -3.75
C ALA A 225 6.74 -20.14 -3.83
N VAL A 226 8.02 -20.49 -3.78
CA VAL A 226 9.11 -19.54 -3.99
C VAL A 226 8.94 -18.86 -5.34
N SER A 227 8.83 -17.55 -5.34
CA SER A 227 8.66 -16.74 -6.57
C SER A 227 9.89 -15.91 -6.91
N GLU A 228 10.70 -15.57 -5.92
CA GLU A 228 11.92 -14.78 -6.10
C GLU A 228 13.06 -15.39 -5.27
N PHE A 229 14.18 -15.60 -5.94
CA PHE A 229 15.41 -16.07 -5.33
C PHE A 229 16.51 -15.05 -5.62
N ALA A 230 17.03 -14.42 -4.57
CA ALA A 230 18.13 -13.47 -4.67
C ALA A 230 19.36 -14.03 -3.99
N VAL A 231 20.52 -13.87 -4.63
CA VAL A 231 21.83 -14.29 -4.12
C VAL A 231 22.73 -13.09 -4.06
N LYS A 232 23.48 -12.95 -2.97
CA LYS A 232 24.60 -12.02 -2.86
C LYS A 232 25.85 -12.79 -2.46
N ILE A 233 27.00 -12.40 -2.99
CA ILE A 233 28.29 -12.99 -2.69
C ILE A 233 29.17 -11.94 -2.03
N ASP A 234 29.66 -12.23 -0.81
CA ASP A 234 30.54 -11.33 -0.07
C ASP A 234 31.45 -12.11 0.89
N LYS A 235 32.62 -11.55 1.20
CA LYS A 235 33.53 -12.09 2.20
C LYS A 235 33.09 -11.82 3.64
N SER A 236 32.42 -10.73 3.91
CA SER A 236 32.28 -10.16 5.26
C SER A 236 30.85 -9.88 5.71
N GLY A 237 29.83 -10.16 4.89
CA GLY A 237 28.45 -9.94 5.27
C GLY A 237 27.99 -10.89 6.37
N LYS A 238 27.28 -10.37 7.35
CA LYS A 238 26.68 -11.19 8.43
C LYS A 238 25.24 -11.59 8.12
N SER A 239 24.65 -11.07 7.07
CA SER A 239 23.30 -11.37 6.59
C SER A 239 23.15 -10.92 5.15
N PHE A 240 22.10 -11.38 4.44
CA PHE A 240 21.81 -10.97 3.07
C PHE A 240 21.76 -9.43 2.92
N ASP A 241 21.09 -8.73 3.83
CA ASP A 241 20.92 -7.27 3.73
C ASP A 241 22.23 -6.50 3.95
N LYS A 242 23.20 -7.09 4.66
CA LYS A 242 24.53 -6.51 4.93
C LYS A 242 25.58 -6.91 3.92
N ALA A 243 25.32 -7.94 3.11
CA ALA A 243 26.23 -8.37 2.07
C ALA A 243 26.31 -7.33 0.94
N LYS A 244 27.53 -7.02 0.50
CA LYS A 244 27.80 -5.97 -0.50
C LYS A 244 27.52 -6.39 -1.94
N ASP A 245 27.28 -7.68 -2.19
CA ASP A 245 27.03 -8.22 -3.52
C ASP A 245 28.14 -7.87 -4.52
N SER A 246 29.29 -8.47 -4.33
CA SER A 246 30.44 -8.24 -5.19
C SER A 246 30.54 -9.31 -6.28
N ASN A 247 30.55 -8.89 -7.54
CA ASN A 247 30.79 -9.78 -8.69
C ASN A 247 32.27 -10.01 -8.98
N LYS A 248 33.17 -9.36 -8.25
CA LYS A 248 34.61 -9.54 -8.30
C LYS A 248 35.17 -9.54 -6.87
N ILE A 249 35.59 -10.68 -6.39
CA ILE A 249 36.17 -10.85 -5.07
C ILE A 249 37.60 -11.32 -5.26
N ALA A 250 38.56 -10.54 -4.75
CA ALA A 250 39.96 -10.99 -4.64
C ALA A 250 40.00 -12.06 -3.53
N VAL A 251 40.43 -13.26 -3.86
CA VAL A 251 40.53 -14.40 -2.95
C VAL A 251 42.01 -14.65 -2.70
N GLU A 252 42.44 -14.64 -1.45
CA GLU A 252 43.73 -15.12 -0.98
C GLU A 252 43.58 -16.58 -0.54
N ASP A 253 44.68 -17.33 -0.48
CA ASP A 253 44.66 -18.80 -0.25
C ASP A 253 43.92 -19.27 1.03
N THR A 254 43.68 -18.37 1.98
CA THR A 254 42.97 -18.65 3.25
C THR A 254 41.55 -18.10 3.31
N ASP A 255 41.11 -17.43 2.27
CA ASP A 255 39.82 -16.78 2.24
C ASP A 255 38.70 -17.72 1.73
N TYR A 256 37.53 -17.58 2.31
CA TYR A 256 36.31 -18.18 1.79
C TYR A 256 35.30 -17.10 1.44
N VAL A 257 34.50 -17.40 0.46
CA VAL A 257 33.41 -16.55 0.00
C VAL A 257 32.10 -17.13 0.48
N THR A 258 31.26 -16.30 1.07
CA THR A 258 29.95 -16.71 1.55
C THR A 258 28.87 -16.25 0.57
N ALA A 259 28.03 -17.18 0.16
CA ALA A 259 26.81 -16.88 -0.58
C ALA A 259 25.66 -16.66 0.41
N TYR A 260 25.01 -15.51 0.31
CA TYR A 260 23.87 -15.12 1.11
C TYR A 260 22.61 -15.23 0.23
N PHE A 261 21.59 -15.91 0.74
CA PHE A 261 20.36 -16.17 0.01
C PHE A 261 19.21 -15.41 0.65
N LYS A 262 18.31 -14.91 -0.18
CA LYS A 262 17.00 -14.41 0.23
C LYS A 262 15.94 -14.97 -0.71
N ILE A 263 14.96 -15.64 -0.14
CA ILE A 263 13.84 -16.23 -0.87
C ILE A 263 12.58 -15.48 -0.49
N LYS A 264 11.79 -15.13 -1.49
CA LYS A 264 10.50 -14.48 -1.29
C LYS A 264 9.40 -15.26 -1.97
N ASP A 265 8.20 -15.20 -1.36
CA ASP A 265 6.96 -15.70 -1.96
C ASP A 265 6.42 -14.77 -3.06
N ALA A 266 5.30 -15.13 -3.66
CA ALA A 266 4.64 -14.35 -4.73
C ALA A 266 4.23 -12.95 -4.28
N GLU A 267 4.02 -12.74 -2.99
CA GLU A 267 3.68 -11.45 -2.37
C GLU A 267 4.93 -10.60 -2.07
N GLY A 268 6.14 -11.14 -2.34
CA GLY A 268 7.43 -10.50 -2.07
C GLY A 268 7.86 -10.55 -0.60
N LYS A 269 7.24 -11.43 0.20
CA LYS A 269 7.57 -11.64 1.59
C LYS A 269 8.70 -12.67 1.71
N GLU A 270 9.62 -12.46 2.65
CA GLU A 270 10.68 -13.43 2.96
C GLU A 270 10.09 -14.74 3.49
N VAL A 271 10.48 -15.86 2.87
CA VAL A 271 10.00 -17.20 3.22
C VAL A 271 10.66 -17.66 4.52
N SER A 272 9.89 -18.29 5.41
CA SER A 272 10.40 -18.79 6.68
C SER A 272 11.28 -20.04 6.50
N ASP A 273 12.20 -20.29 7.45
CA ASP A 273 13.09 -21.45 7.45
C ASP A 273 12.35 -22.80 7.36
N SER A 274 11.08 -22.87 7.83
CA SER A 274 10.27 -24.08 7.75
C SER A 274 9.87 -24.49 6.33
N VAL A 275 9.84 -23.57 5.39
CA VAL A 275 9.63 -23.86 3.95
C VAL A 275 10.92 -24.38 3.31
N TYR A 276 12.06 -23.86 3.71
CA TYR A 276 13.39 -24.27 3.27
C TYR A 276 13.64 -25.77 3.49
N ASN A 277 13.30 -26.27 4.67
CA ASN A 277 13.56 -27.64 5.07
C ASN A 277 12.64 -28.69 4.41
N LYS A 278 11.61 -28.25 3.66
CA LYS A 278 10.67 -29.15 3.00
C LYS A 278 10.98 -29.38 1.53
N GLU A 279 11.72 -28.48 0.91
CA GLU A 279 12.04 -28.51 -0.53
C GLU A 279 13.49 -28.92 -0.83
N SER A 280 14.30 -29.20 0.17
CA SER A 280 15.71 -29.66 0.03
C SER A 280 15.83 -31.16 0.09
#